data_83afb2ce3e34cb62cf0d7261c8bf08c8
#
_entry.id   83afb2ce3e34cb62cf0d7261c8bf08c8
#
_cell.length_a   1.000
_cell.length_b   1.000
_cell.length_c   1.000
_cell.angle_alpha   90.00
_cell.angle_beta   90.00
_cell.angle_gamma   90.00
#
_symmetry.space_group_name_H-M   'P 1'
#
loop_
_entity.id
_entity.type
_entity.pdbx_description
1 polymer ?
#
loop_
_entity_poly.entity_id
_entity_poly.type
_entity_poly.pdbx_seq_one_letter_code
_entity_poly.pdbx_strand_id
1 'polypeptide(L)'
;MGDFLRGATVNGYKCAPWGIAQACDETLPKENNELLKHEIDRGSTVYNVRIDTATADGIDVMDAEKPGDIGVSITALEDMHTLLDGLDMEKIPFMMYAGTSSLRMLALVAATLKAKGKDVSKVKGVIGANPIAQLIKRGKLNQPLEE
;
A
#
# COMPACT_ATOMS: atom_id res chain seq x y z
N MET A 1 35.71 6.42 4.66
CA MET A 1 34.59 5.50 4.40
C MET A 1 33.87 5.32 5.73
N GLY A 2 32.70 5.86 5.90
CA GLY A 2 31.98 5.73 7.17
C GLY A 2 31.32 4.34 7.22
N ASP A 3 31.78 3.48 8.09
CA ASP A 3 31.15 2.19 8.31
C ASP A 3 29.88 2.40 9.12
N PHE A 4 28.74 2.29 8.44
CA PHE A 4 27.45 2.35 9.11
C PHE A 4 27.10 0.97 9.67
N LEU A 5 27.19 0.82 10.96
CA LEU A 5 26.82 -0.42 11.62
C LEU A 5 25.30 -0.60 11.76
N ARG A 6 24.54 0.49 11.74
CA ARG A 6 23.08 0.47 11.87
C ARG A 6 22.43 1.67 11.17
N GLY A 7 21.49 1.40 10.27
CA GLY A 7 20.73 2.42 9.55
C GLY A 7 21.48 3.05 8.39
N ALA A 8 20.85 4.01 7.74
CA ALA A 8 21.32 4.67 6.52
C ALA A 8 22.23 5.89 6.78
N THR A 9 22.50 6.23 8.04
CA THR A 9 23.30 7.41 8.44
C THR A 9 24.30 7.07 9.52
N VAL A 10 25.36 7.90 9.66
CA VAL A 10 26.38 7.76 10.71
C VAL A 10 25.76 7.69 12.11
N ASN A 11 24.68 8.41 12.36
CA ASN A 11 23.99 8.46 13.63
C ASN A 11 22.90 7.39 13.80
N GLY A 12 22.78 6.45 12.85
CA GLY A 12 21.75 5.44 12.84
C GLY A 12 20.35 6.04 12.90
N TYR A 13 19.51 5.55 13.77
CA TYR A 13 18.13 6.03 13.95
C TYR A 13 17.98 7.31 14.78
N LYS A 14 19.05 7.88 15.29
CA LYS A 14 18.97 9.12 16.10
C LYS A 14 18.52 10.33 15.29
N CYS A 15 18.84 10.36 13.98
CA CYS A 15 18.49 11.47 13.10
C CYS A 15 17.27 11.19 12.22
N ALA A 16 16.86 9.93 12.10
CA ALA A 16 15.71 9.51 11.33
C ALA A 16 15.03 8.34 12.06
N PRO A 17 14.03 8.61 12.89
CA PRO A 17 13.27 7.55 13.55
C PRO A 17 12.62 6.63 12.50
N TRP A 18 12.40 5.37 12.87
CA TRP A 18 11.65 4.45 12.01
C TRP A 18 10.22 4.96 11.78
N GLY A 19 9.64 4.59 10.64
CA GLY A 19 8.25 4.87 10.36
C GLY A 19 7.32 4.00 11.22
N ILE A 20 6.26 4.61 11.75
CA ILE A 20 5.17 3.91 12.41
C ILE A 20 4.07 3.72 11.38
N ALA A 21 3.76 2.48 11.06
CA ALA A 21 2.86 2.10 9.96
C ALA A 21 1.76 1.15 10.47
N GLN A 22 0.75 1.72 11.12
CA GLN A 22 -0.42 0.94 11.53
C GLN A 22 -1.17 0.45 10.30
N ALA A 23 -1.46 -0.85 10.25
CA ALA A 23 -2.21 -1.43 9.15
C ALA A 23 -3.68 -1.02 9.21
N CYS A 24 -4.19 -0.49 8.09
CA CYS A 24 -5.59 -0.12 7.92
C CYS A 24 -6.25 -1.14 7.01
N ASP A 25 -7.22 -1.86 7.52
CA ASP A 25 -7.81 -3.05 6.91
C ASP A 25 -9.34 -3.00 6.78
N GLU A 26 -9.93 -1.81 6.84
CA GLU A 26 -11.35 -1.61 6.53
C GLU A 26 -11.67 -2.00 5.09
N THR A 27 -12.83 -2.59 4.89
CA THR A 27 -13.22 -3.20 3.60
C THR A 27 -13.54 -2.17 2.52
N LEU A 28 -14.22 -1.09 2.90
CA LEU A 28 -14.65 -0.06 1.94
C LEU A 28 -13.61 1.04 1.80
N PRO A 29 -13.36 1.56 0.58
CA PRO A 29 -12.38 2.61 0.34
C PRO A 29 -12.57 3.86 1.20
N LYS A 30 -13.82 4.27 1.44
CA LYS A 30 -14.13 5.44 2.27
C LYS A 30 -13.78 5.21 3.74
N GLU A 31 -14.18 4.08 4.28
CA GLU A 31 -13.92 3.72 5.69
C GLU A 31 -12.42 3.56 5.94
N ASN A 32 -11.72 2.93 4.99
CA ASN A 32 -10.28 2.78 5.05
C ASN A 32 -9.56 4.14 4.97
N ASN A 33 -10.03 5.08 4.14
CA ASN A 33 -9.53 6.45 4.10
C ASN A 33 -9.70 7.18 5.44
N GLU A 34 -10.87 7.04 6.07
CA GLU A 34 -11.15 7.64 7.38
C GLU A 34 -10.24 7.03 8.46
N LEU A 35 -10.02 5.71 8.43
CA LEU A 35 -9.10 5.02 9.33
C LEU A 35 -7.64 5.48 9.10
N LEU A 36 -7.18 5.60 7.85
CA LEU A 36 -5.84 6.11 7.54
C LEU A 36 -5.60 7.50 8.13
N LYS A 37 -6.57 8.41 8.00
CA LYS A 37 -6.49 9.76 8.59
C LYS A 37 -6.44 9.69 10.11
N HIS A 38 -7.31 8.88 10.71
CA HIS A 38 -7.36 8.68 12.15
C HIS A 38 -6.03 8.17 12.71
N GLU A 39 -5.42 7.18 12.05
CA GLU A 39 -4.15 6.60 12.49
C GLU A 39 -2.99 7.63 12.39
N ILE A 40 -2.96 8.46 11.35
CA ILE A 40 -1.98 9.56 11.27
C ILE A 40 -2.16 10.56 12.41
N ASP A 41 -3.40 10.93 12.73
CA ASP A 41 -3.69 11.84 13.85
C ASP A 41 -3.30 11.24 15.22
N ARG A 42 -3.24 9.91 15.31
CA ARG A 42 -2.82 9.17 16.51
C ARG A 42 -1.33 8.83 16.56
N GLY A 43 -0.55 9.25 15.56
CA GLY A 43 0.90 9.14 15.59
C GLY A 43 1.53 8.16 14.61
N SER A 44 0.75 7.53 13.74
CA SER A 44 1.29 6.86 12.56
C SER A 44 2.01 7.87 11.67
N THR A 45 3.10 7.45 11.04
CA THR A 45 3.91 8.29 10.16
C THR A 45 3.96 7.78 8.73
N VAL A 46 3.22 6.70 8.44
CA VAL A 46 3.13 6.04 7.14
C VAL A 46 1.68 5.62 6.92
N TYR A 47 1.13 5.92 5.75
CA TYR A 47 -0.12 5.32 5.32
C TYR A 47 0.10 3.85 4.96
N ASN A 48 -0.45 2.92 5.71
CA ASN A 48 -0.30 1.50 5.48
C ASN A 48 -1.64 0.85 5.14
N VAL A 49 -1.87 0.68 3.85
CA VAL A 49 -3.10 0.11 3.31
C VAL A 49 -2.98 -1.40 3.17
N ARG A 50 -3.88 -2.12 3.79
CA ARG A 50 -4.11 -3.53 3.52
C ARG A 50 -5.20 -3.68 2.47
N ILE A 51 -4.91 -4.41 1.40
CA ILE A 51 -5.91 -4.77 0.39
C ILE A 51 -6.42 -6.20 0.64
N ASP A 52 -7.61 -6.48 0.13
CA ASP A 52 -8.20 -7.81 0.23
C ASP A 52 -7.51 -8.83 -0.69
N THR A 53 -7.83 -10.10 -0.46
CA THR A 53 -7.25 -11.21 -1.23
C THR A 53 -7.62 -11.13 -2.71
N ALA A 54 -8.85 -10.76 -3.04
CA ALA A 54 -9.31 -10.65 -4.41
C ALA A 54 -8.54 -9.57 -5.19
N THR A 55 -8.41 -8.37 -4.62
CA THR A 55 -7.61 -7.29 -5.20
C THR A 55 -6.15 -7.71 -5.38
N ALA A 56 -5.54 -8.35 -4.36
CA ALA A 56 -4.15 -8.79 -4.41
C ALA A 56 -3.90 -9.85 -5.50
N ASP A 57 -4.87 -10.72 -5.73
CA ASP A 57 -4.80 -11.77 -6.75
C ASP A 57 -5.25 -11.30 -8.14
N GLY A 58 -5.86 -10.11 -8.22
CA GLY A 58 -6.40 -9.57 -9.45
C GLY A 58 -7.68 -10.23 -9.92
N ILE A 59 -8.45 -10.75 -8.98
CA ILE A 59 -9.78 -11.33 -9.20
C ILE A 59 -10.81 -10.19 -9.14
N ASP A 60 -11.76 -10.19 -10.04
CA ASP A 60 -12.88 -9.24 -10.01
C ASP A 60 -13.72 -9.46 -8.73
N VAL A 61 -14.22 -8.39 -8.15
CA VAL A 61 -15.03 -8.46 -6.92
C VAL A 61 -16.29 -9.33 -7.11
N MET A 62 -16.83 -9.38 -8.32
CA MET A 62 -18.00 -10.19 -8.65
C MET A 62 -17.71 -11.70 -8.69
N ASP A 63 -16.43 -12.05 -8.91
CA ASP A 63 -15.95 -13.44 -8.95
C ASP A 63 -15.28 -13.86 -7.65
N ALA A 64 -15.14 -12.95 -6.71
CA ALA A 64 -14.47 -13.19 -5.44
C ALA A 64 -15.40 -13.94 -4.45
N GLU A 65 -14.89 -14.99 -3.81
CA GLU A 65 -15.64 -15.71 -2.77
C GLU A 65 -15.91 -14.84 -1.53
N LYS A 66 -14.96 -14.00 -1.17
CA LYS A 66 -15.02 -13.14 0.03
C LYS A 66 -14.35 -11.79 -0.26
N PRO A 67 -15.05 -10.87 -0.94
CA PRO A 67 -14.55 -9.51 -1.11
C PRO A 67 -14.35 -8.83 0.26
N GLY A 68 -13.24 -8.10 0.41
CA GLY A 68 -12.95 -7.38 1.65
C GLY A 68 -12.58 -8.26 2.84
N ASP A 69 -12.07 -9.46 2.62
CA ASP A 69 -11.77 -10.47 3.68
C ASP A 69 -10.73 -10.02 4.70
N ILE A 70 -9.71 -9.30 4.25
CA ILE A 70 -8.57 -8.89 5.08
C ILE A 70 -8.14 -7.43 4.87
N GLY A 71 -8.92 -6.64 4.15
CA GLY A 71 -8.58 -5.26 3.82
C GLY A 71 -9.46 -4.68 2.74
N VAL A 72 -9.07 -3.52 2.21
CA VAL A 72 -9.87 -2.77 1.26
C VAL A 72 -9.94 -3.45 -0.10
N SER A 73 -11.14 -3.54 -0.64
CA SER A 73 -11.39 -3.99 -2.00
C SER A 73 -11.25 -2.83 -2.97
N ILE A 74 -10.37 -2.97 -3.98
CA ILE A 74 -10.11 -1.96 -5.01
C ILE A 74 -10.36 -2.59 -6.38
N THR A 75 -11.42 -2.16 -7.03
CA THR A 75 -11.81 -2.69 -8.34
C THR A 75 -11.64 -1.68 -9.46
N ALA A 76 -11.82 -0.40 -9.17
CA ALA A 76 -11.83 0.68 -10.13
C ALA A 76 -10.98 1.87 -9.70
N LEU A 77 -10.78 2.82 -10.62
CA LEU A 77 -10.05 4.06 -10.35
C LEU A 77 -10.78 4.92 -9.31
N GLU A 78 -12.11 4.88 -9.31
CA GLU A 78 -12.98 5.59 -8.37
C GLU A 78 -12.76 5.14 -6.93
N ASP A 79 -12.51 3.84 -6.71
CA ASP A 79 -12.18 3.30 -5.39
C ASP A 79 -10.85 3.89 -4.90
N MET A 80 -9.84 3.93 -5.79
CA MET A 80 -8.55 4.53 -5.47
C MET A 80 -8.65 6.04 -5.24
N HIS A 81 -9.49 6.75 -6.01
CA HIS A 81 -9.79 8.17 -5.79
C HIS A 81 -10.39 8.40 -4.40
N THR A 82 -11.32 7.55 -3.98
CA THR A 82 -11.97 7.61 -2.68
C THR A 82 -10.99 7.28 -1.56
N LEU A 83 -10.21 6.21 -1.72
CA LEU A 83 -9.22 5.77 -0.74
C LEU A 83 -8.15 6.84 -0.47
N LEU A 84 -7.66 7.51 -1.52
CA LEU A 84 -6.61 8.53 -1.41
C LEU A 84 -7.14 9.96 -1.24
N ASP A 85 -8.43 10.12 -0.96
CA ASP A 85 -9.01 11.45 -0.85
C ASP A 85 -8.52 12.20 0.39
N GLY A 86 -7.98 13.41 0.17
CA GLY A 86 -7.46 14.27 1.24
C GLY A 86 -6.16 13.78 1.89
N LEU A 87 -5.54 12.67 1.42
CA LEU A 87 -4.26 12.22 1.94
C LEU A 87 -3.10 13.04 1.37
N ASP A 88 -2.13 13.42 2.21
CA ASP A 88 -0.94 14.15 1.79
C ASP A 88 0.21 13.19 1.43
N MET A 89 0.08 12.55 0.28
CA MET A 89 1.02 11.55 -0.23
C MET A 89 2.41 12.14 -0.59
N GLU A 90 2.53 13.46 -0.72
CA GLU A 90 3.83 14.11 -0.99
C GLU A 90 4.67 14.24 0.29
N LYS A 91 4.02 14.26 1.47
CA LYS A 91 4.70 14.40 2.76
C LYS A 91 4.76 13.09 3.55
N ILE A 92 3.68 12.32 3.53
CA ILE A 92 3.56 11.09 4.31
C ILE A 92 3.76 9.90 3.38
N PRO A 93 4.74 9.02 3.67
CA PRO A 93 4.99 7.82 2.88
C PRO A 93 3.78 6.89 2.83
N PHE A 94 3.69 6.12 1.74
CA PHE A 94 2.61 5.16 1.51
C PHE A 94 3.15 3.74 1.41
N MET A 95 2.46 2.79 2.00
CA MET A 95 2.80 1.38 1.93
C MET A 95 1.57 0.52 1.60
N MET A 96 1.75 -0.38 0.63
CA MET A 96 0.74 -1.35 0.20
C MET A 96 1.43 -2.60 -0.31
N TYR A 97 1.06 -3.77 0.19
CA TYR A 97 1.47 -5.04 -0.39
C TYR A 97 0.36 -5.59 -1.27
N ALA A 98 0.56 -5.53 -2.58
CA ALA A 98 -0.48 -5.75 -3.58
C ALA A 98 -0.33 -7.09 -4.35
N GLY A 99 0.60 -7.95 -3.94
CA GLY A 99 0.76 -9.27 -4.56
C GLY A 99 0.97 -9.18 -6.08
N THR A 100 0.26 -9.99 -6.84
CA THR A 100 0.33 -10.00 -8.31
C THR A 100 -0.28 -8.75 -8.95
N SER A 101 -1.08 -7.99 -8.20
CA SER A 101 -1.70 -6.73 -8.66
C SER A 101 -0.84 -5.50 -8.45
N SER A 102 0.41 -5.63 -8.00
CA SER A 102 1.26 -4.49 -7.64
C SER A 102 1.42 -3.47 -8.77
N LEU A 103 1.58 -3.89 -10.02
CA LEU A 103 1.68 -2.99 -11.16
C LEU A 103 0.37 -2.24 -11.43
N ARG A 104 -0.77 -2.93 -11.32
CA ARG A 104 -2.10 -2.31 -11.45
C ARG A 104 -2.33 -1.28 -10.34
N MET A 105 -2.03 -1.63 -9.10
CA MET A 105 -2.17 -0.71 -7.96
C MET A 105 -1.26 0.51 -8.12
N LEU A 106 -0.03 0.33 -8.58
CA LEU A 106 0.86 1.45 -8.88
C LEU A 106 0.27 2.37 -9.94
N ALA A 107 -0.30 1.81 -11.02
CA ALA A 107 -0.94 2.59 -12.07
C ALA A 107 -2.15 3.37 -11.56
N LEU A 108 -3.02 2.76 -10.73
CA LEU A 108 -4.18 3.42 -10.13
C LEU A 108 -3.78 4.55 -9.18
N VAL A 109 -2.78 4.33 -8.33
CA VAL A 109 -2.23 5.37 -7.45
C VAL A 109 -1.66 6.53 -8.27
N ALA A 110 -0.84 6.25 -9.28
CA ALA A 110 -0.25 7.29 -10.13
C ALA A 110 -1.32 8.08 -10.91
N ALA A 111 -2.32 7.40 -11.46
CA ALA A 111 -3.44 8.04 -12.17
C ALA A 111 -4.24 8.96 -11.22
N THR A 112 -4.56 8.48 -10.02
CA THR A 112 -5.27 9.25 -9.00
C THR A 112 -4.49 10.51 -8.61
N LEU A 113 -3.20 10.37 -8.33
CA LEU A 113 -2.37 11.51 -7.92
C LEU A 113 -2.23 12.55 -9.05
N LYS A 114 -2.05 12.12 -10.29
CA LYS A 114 -2.04 13.00 -11.47
C LYS A 114 -3.38 13.72 -11.65
N ALA A 115 -4.50 13.02 -11.53
CA ALA A 115 -5.83 13.62 -11.62
C ALA A 115 -6.07 14.69 -10.53
N LYS A 116 -5.47 14.51 -9.35
CA LYS A 116 -5.52 15.47 -8.23
C LYS A 116 -4.43 16.58 -8.33
N GLY A 117 -3.67 16.65 -9.43
CA GLY A 117 -2.63 17.65 -9.64
C GLY A 117 -1.42 17.48 -8.71
N LYS A 118 -1.19 16.30 -8.18
CA LYS A 118 -0.06 15.99 -7.30
C LYS A 118 1.20 15.63 -8.07
N ASP A 119 2.35 15.98 -7.52
CA ASP A 119 3.64 15.63 -8.10
C ASP A 119 4.06 14.21 -7.67
N VAL A 120 3.86 13.25 -8.58
CA VAL A 120 4.20 11.84 -8.31
C VAL A 120 5.68 11.63 -8.00
N SER A 121 6.58 12.54 -8.43
CA SER A 121 8.01 12.41 -8.15
C SER A 121 8.37 12.67 -6.68
N LYS A 122 7.48 13.30 -5.94
CA LYS A 122 7.64 13.56 -4.50
C LYS A 122 7.09 12.45 -3.62
N VAL A 123 6.28 11.56 -4.19
CA VAL A 123 5.66 10.48 -3.43
C VAL A 123 6.71 9.44 -3.04
N LYS A 124 6.73 9.11 -1.76
CA LYS A 124 7.62 8.09 -1.18
C LYS A 124 6.79 6.92 -0.67
N GLY A 125 7.33 5.72 -0.80
CA GLY A 125 6.65 4.54 -0.28
C GLY A 125 7.00 3.27 -1.02
N VAL A 126 6.18 2.24 -0.79
CA VAL A 126 6.31 0.95 -1.43
C VAL A 126 4.94 0.41 -1.85
N ILE A 127 4.86 -0.04 -3.09
CA ILE A 127 3.79 -0.92 -3.56
C ILE A 127 4.49 -2.22 -3.93
N GLY A 128 4.36 -3.22 -3.06
CA GLY A 128 5.20 -4.42 -3.10
C GLY A 128 4.46 -5.66 -3.57
N ALA A 129 5.19 -6.53 -4.28
CA ALA A 129 4.84 -7.90 -4.52
C ALA A 129 5.76 -8.81 -3.68
N ASN A 130 5.21 -9.91 -3.13
CA ASN A 130 6.00 -10.91 -2.45
C ASN A 130 5.56 -12.31 -2.90
N PRO A 131 6.05 -12.78 -4.05
CA PRO A 131 5.66 -14.09 -4.59
C PRO A 131 6.14 -15.24 -3.68
N ILE A 132 7.26 -15.09 -3.01
CA ILE A 132 7.77 -16.12 -2.09
C ILE A 132 6.84 -16.29 -0.89
N ALA A 133 6.37 -15.19 -0.29
CA ALA A 133 5.39 -15.26 0.79
C ALA A 133 4.07 -15.88 0.34
N GLN A 134 3.63 -15.61 -0.90
CA GLN A 134 2.46 -16.22 -1.49
C GLN A 134 2.64 -17.74 -1.66
N LEU A 135 3.79 -18.17 -2.18
CA LEU A 135 4.13 -19.57 -2.32
C LEU A 135 4.12 -20.30 -0.95
N ILE A 136 4.75 -19.71 0.06
CA ILE A 136 4.78 -20.28 1.42
C ILE A 136 3.38 -20.39 2.03
N LYS A 137 2.55 -19.35 1.89
CA LYS A 137 1.21 -19.31 2.49
C LYS A 137 0.20 -20.21 1.79
N ARG A 138 0.28 -20.35 0.47
CA ARG A 138 -0.74 -20.99 -0.36
C ARG A 138 -0.28 -22.28 -1.04
N GLY A 139 1.03 -22.59 -0.97
CA GLY A 139 1.63 -23.74 -1.64
C GLY A 139 1.69 -23.62 -3.16
N LYS A 140 1.27 -22.49 -3.72
CA LYS A 140 1.29 -22.23 -5.18
C LYS A 140 1.48 -20.75 -5.48
N LEU A 141 1.97 -20.47 -6.68
CA LEU A 141 2.00 -19.14 -7.26
C LEU A 141 0.84 -18.95 -8.22
N ASN A 142 0.31 -17.74 -8.32
CA ASN A 142 -0.73 -17.40 -9.30
C ASN A 142 -0.13 -17.16 -10.70
N GLN A 143 1.18 -16.91 -10.76
CA GLN A 143 1.93 -16.69 -12.00
C GLN A 143 3.27 -17.43 -11.94
N PRO A 144 3.80 -17.91 -13.07
CA PRO A 144 5.17 -18.45 -13.13
C PRO A 144 6.19 -17.41 -12.67
N LEU A 145 7.30 -17.87 -12.06
CA LEU A 145 8.40 -16.99 -11.63
C LEU A 145 9.20 -16.41 -12.80
N GLU A 146 9.06 -16.99 -13.98
CA GLU A 146 9.80 -16.66 -15.20
C GLU A 146 9.06 -15.64 -16.10
N GLU A 147 7.89 -15.20 -15.72
CA GLU A 147 7.12 -14.13 -16.32
C GLU A 147 7.11 -12.90 -15.41
#